data_480512f4f6e60f32a140c329eab15cb7
#
_entry.id   480512f4f6e60f32a140c329eab15cb7
#
_cell.length_a   1.000
_cell.length_b   1.000
_cell.length_c   1.000
_cell.angle_alpha   90.00
_cell.angle_beta   90.00
_cell.angle_gamma   90.00
#
_symmetry.space_group_name_H-M   'P 1'
#
loop_
_entity.id
_entity.type
_entity.pdbx_description
1 polymer ?
#
loop_
_entity_poly.entity_id
_entity_poly.type
_entity_poly.pdbx_seq_one_letter_code
_entity_poly.pdbx_strand_id
1 'polypeptide(L)'
;MMNLSSKYRMFKSNNFLLIVLLSLLSFNTIISQESRRYKKGFSKELISSFSEFQKDLLKKEQKLWKRHHELIKETLSEIQQSIIGDSSINIRERHKNLMKSLTDEQKIMVKKFEERIDTIRQKFYESLSDRQKNFIRKKRKRSKRND
;
A
#
# COMPACT_ATOMS: atom_id res chain seq x y z
N MET A 1 -29.84 6.97 9.52
CA MET A 1 -29.02 6.03 8.70
C MET A 1 -27.79 6.78 8.22
N MET A 2 -26.64 6.62 8.87
CA MET A 2 -25.38 7.29 8.46
C MET A 2 -24.78 6.52 7.30
N ASN A 3 -24.57 7.22 6.19
CA ASN A 3 -24.07 6.72 4.92
C ASN A 3 -22.67 6.10 5.08
N LEU A 4 -22.58 4.79 5.08
CA LEU A 4 -21.32 4.01 5.16
C LEU A 4 -20.30 4.38 4.07
N SER A 5 -20.79 4.88 2.94
CA SER A 5 -19.98 5.29 1.78
C SER A 5 -18.96 6.42 2.10
N SER A 6 -19.28 7.31 3.04
CA SER A 6 -18.42 8.44 3.39
C SER A 6 -17.18 8.05 4.21
N LYS A 7 -17.25 6.97 5.00
CA LYS A 7 -16.12 6.49 5.83
C LYS A 7 -15.02 5.82 5.01
N TYR A 8 -15.36 5.24 3.87
CA TYR A 8 -14.41 4.54 3.00
C TYR A 8 -13.64 5.49 2.06
N ARG A 9 -14.19 6.67 1.80
CA ARG A 9 -13.52 7.69 0.98
C ARG A 9 -12.21 8.24 1.58
N MET A 10 -11.99 8.04 2.89
CA MET A 10 -10.73 8.44 3.55
C MET A 10 -9.53 7.52 3.23
N PHE A 11 -9.76 6.35 2.62
CA PHE A 11 -8.68 5.47 2.14
C PHE A 11 -8.30 5.72 0.68
N LYS A 12 -9.10 6.49 -0.06
CA LYS A 12 -8.79 6.98 -1.41
C LYS A 12 -7.85 8.20 -1.34
N SER A 13 -6.78 8.08 -0.57
CA SER A 13 -5.74 9.09 -0.61
C SER A 13 -4.80 8.77 -1.79
N ASN A 14 -4.45 9.78 -2.57
CA ASN A 14 -3.37 9.76 -3.56
C ASN A 14 -2.04 9.21 -3.00
N ASN A 15 -1.92 9.09 -1.68
CA ASN A 15 -0.80 8.47 -0.96
C ASN A 15 -0.70 6.94 -1.16
N PHE A 16 -1.77 6.26 -1.58
CA PHE A 16 -1.73 4.81 -1.78
C PHE A 16 -0.89 4.45 -3.01
N LEU A 17 -1.13 5.13 -4.10
CA LEU A 17 -0.37 4.98 -5.33
C LEU A 17 1.11 5.39 -5.14
N LEU A 18 1.35 6.39 -4.28
CA LEU A 18 2.68 6.81 -3.86
C LEU A 18 3.42 5.70 -3.10
N ILE A 19 2.73 4.88 -2.31
CA ILE A 19 3.31 3.74 -1.61
C ILE A 19 3.65 2.60 -2.59
N VAL A 20 2.80 2.33 -3.58
CA VAL A 20 3.06 1.31 -4.62
C VAL A 20 4.34 1.66 -5.38
N LEU A 21 4.47 2.91 -5.80
CA LEU A 21 5.61 3.36 -6.58
C LEU A 21 6.87 3.63 -5.74
N LEU A 22 6.73 4.04 -4.47
CA LEU A 22 7.84 4.09 -3.53
C LEU A 22 8.47 2.72 -3.30
N SER A 23 7.68 1.65 -3.35
CA SER A 23 8.22 0.28 -3.30
C SER A 23 9.04 -0.05 -4.54
N LEU A 24 8.72 0.50 -5.71
CA LEU A 24 9.50 0.34 -6.94
C LEU A 24 10.85 1.07 -6.87
N LEU A 25 10.97 2.14 -6.10
CA LEU A 25 12.19 2.96 -6.00
C LEU A 25 13.31 2.37 -5.15
N SER A 26 13.04 1.28 -4.41
CA SER A 26 13.99 0.68 -3.46
C SER A 26 14.52 -0.67 -3.92
N PHE A 27 14.88 -0.82 -5.19
CA PHE A 27 15.13 -2.10 -5.87
C PHE A 27 16.25 -2.97 -5.30
N ASN A 28 17.23 -2.42 -4.58
CA ASN A 28 18.42 -3.19 -4.20
C ASN A 28 18.45 -3.72 -2.76
N THR A 29 17.42 -3.43 -1.93
CA THR A 29 17.45 -3.82 -0.51
C THR A 29 16.16 -4.50 -0.02
N ILE A 30 15.22 -4.83 -0.91
CA ILE A 30 13.81 -5.01 -0.54
C ILE A 30 13.39 -6.41 -0.13
N ILE A 31 14.05 -7.46 -0.57
CA ILE A 31 13.60 -8.84 -0.26
C ILE A 31 13.59 -9.13 1.25
N SER A 32 14.46 -8.47 2.01
CA SER A 32 14.53 -8.61 3.47
C SER A 32 13.64 -7.60 4.23
N GLN A 33 13.22 -6.50 3.60
CA GLN A 33 12.51 -5.39 4.28
C GLN A 33 10.98 -5.42 4.16
N GLU A 34 10.41 -6.15 3.20
CA GLU A 34 8.95 -6.18 2.99
C GLU A 34 8.20 -6.77 4.18
N SER A 35 8.69 -7.85 4.78
CA SER A 35 8.10 -8.36 6.02
C SER A 35 8.25 -7.39 7.19
N ARG A 36 9.25 -6.48 7.18
CA ARG A 36 9.44 -5.44 8.18
C ARG A 36 8.50 -4.24 7.99
N ARG A 37 8.11 -3.89 6.77
CA ARG A 37 7.17 -2.76 6.51
C ARG A 37 5.77 -3.05 7.01
N TYR A 38 5.28 -4.28 6.82
CA TYR A 38 4.00 -4.70 7.40
C TYR A 38 4.04 -4.70 8.93
N LYS A 39 5.17 -5.14 9.52
CA LYS A 39 5.39 -5.08 10.97
C LYS A 39 5.55 -3.64 11.52
N LYS A 40 6.01 -2.67 10.70
CA LYS A 40 6.09 -1.26 11.10
C LYS A 40 4.73 -0.58 11.27
N GLY A 41 3.67 -1.09 10.63
CA GLY A 41 2.32 -0.51 10.73
C GLY A 41 1.59 -0.86 12.04
N PHE A 42 1.77 -2.08 12.55
CA PHE A 42 1.07 -2.58 13.73
C PHE A 42 2.05 -2.93 14.85
N SER A 43 1.67 -2.70 16.10
CA SER A 43 2.47 -3.16 17.25
C SER A 43 2.40 -4.68 17.39
N LYS A 44 3.37 -5.28 18.08
CA LYS A 44 3.38 -6.73 18.33
C LYS A 44 2.10 -7.17 19.06
N GLU A 45 1.65 -6.38 20.04
CA GLU A 45 0.44 -6.64 20.82
C GLU A 45 -0.82 -6.64 19.95
N LEU A 46 -0.90 -5.71 18.98
CA LEU A 46 -2.02 -5.69 18.06
C LEU A 46 -1.99 -6.89 17.10
N ILE A 47 -0.82 -7.24 16.58
CA ILE A 47 -0.66 -8.41 15.69
C ILE A 47 -1.01 -9.71 16.42
N SER A 48 -0.61 -9.85 17.68
CA SER A 48 -0.96 -11.03 18.49
C SER A 48 -2.45 -11.15 18.76
N SER A 49 -3.18 -10.02 18.76
CA SER A 49 -4.63 -10.00 18.94
C SER A 49 -5.44 -10.32 17.69
N PHE A 50 -4.79 -10.46 16.53
CA PHE A 50 -5.48 -10.78 15.28
C PHE A 50 -5.89 -12.25 15.23
N SER A 51 -7.12 -12.48 14.74
CA SER A 51 -7.57 -13.83 14.43
C SER A 51 -6.77 -14.43 13.25
N GLU A 52 -6.83 -15.75 13.09
CA GLU A 52 -6.17 -16.41 11.94
C GLU A 52 -6.74 -15.89 10.61
N PHE A 53 -8.04 -15.62 10.52
CA PHE A 53 -8.67 -15.01 9.36
C PHE A 53 -8.07 -13.62 9.05
N GLN A 54 -7.87 -12.77 10.06
CA GLN A 54 -7.24 -11.46 9.89
C GLN A 54 -5.78 -11.57 9.44
N LYS A 55 -5.02 -12.49 10.03
CA LYS A 55 -3.65 -12.78 9.62
C LYS A 55 -3.56 -13.29 8.19
N ASP A 56 -4.50 -14.14 7.77
CA ASP A 56 -4.58 -14.64 6.39
C ASP A 56 -4.85 -13.52 5.38
N LEU A 57 -5.76 -12.60 5.69
CA LEU A 57 -6.00 -11.43 4.85
C LEU A 57 -4.74 -10.56 4.69
N LEU A 58 -3.96 -10.35 5.76
CA LEU A 58 -2.69 -9.63 5.68
C LEU A 58 -1.65 -10.37 4.83
N LYS A 59 -1.58 -11.71 4.95
CA LYS A 59 -0.71 -12.53 4.09
C LYS A 59 -1.13 -12.46 2.62
N LYS A 60 -2.46 -12.49 2.34
CA LYS A 60 -2.99 -12.34 0.98
C LYS A 60 -2.65 -10.99 0.37
N GLU A 61 -2.81 -9.93 1.15
CA GLU A 61 -2.42 -8.58 0.72
C GLU A 61 -0.93 -8.54 0.39
N GLN A 62 -0.06 -9.07 1.25
CA GLN A 62 1.38 -9.11 1.02
C GLN A 62 1.77 -9.89 -0.24
N LYS A 63 1.18 -11.08 -0.45
CA LYS A 63 1.41 -11.88 -1.67
C LYS A 63 0.96 -11.14 -2.92
N LEU A 64 -0.19 -10.46 -2.85
CA LEU A 64 -0.70 -9.69 -3.98
C LEU A 64 0.20 -8.51 -4.32
N TRP A 65 0.74 -7.81 -3.32
CA TRP A 65 1.72 -6.74 -3.47
C TRP A 65 2.98 -7.23 -4.17
N LYS A 66 3.56 -8.34 -3.70
CA LYS A 66 4.78 -8.92 -4.28
C LYS A 66 4.56 -9.28 -5.75
N ARG A 67 3.49 -10.01 -6.05
CA ARG A 67 3.16 -10.40 -7.42
C ARG A 67 2.94 -9.20 -8.34
N HIS A 68 2.22 -8.18 -7.86
CA HIS A 68 1.98 -6.99 -8.67
C HIS A 68 3.27 -6.23 -8.95
N HIS A 69 4.15 -6.12 -7.94
CA HIS A 69 5.45 -5.48 -8.08
C HIS A 69 6.30 -6.18 -9.16
N GLU A 70 6.35 -7.51 -9.16
CA GLU A 70 7.04 -8.30 -10.17
C GLU A 70 6.45 -8.04 -11.57
N LEU A 71 5.12 -8.14 -11.70
CA LEU A 71 4.44 -7.92 -12.97
C LEU A 71 4.65 -6.51 -13.54
N ILE A 72 4.51 -5.47 -12.72
CA ILE A 72 4.74 -4.08 -13.19
C ILE A 72 6.19 -3.90 -13.61
N LYS A 73 7.14 -4.42 -12.83
CA LYS A 73 8.57 -4.32 -13.17
C LYS A 73 8.88 -4.89 -14.55
N GLU A 74 8.30 -6.04 -14.90
CA GLU A 74 8.48 -6.69 -16.19
C GLU A 74 7.92 -5.88 -17.36
N THR A 75 6.94 -5.00 -17.12
CA THR A 75 6.29 -4.18 -18.16
C THR A 75 6.91 -2.80 -18.33
N LEU A 76 7.82 -2.38 -17.44
CA LEU A 76 8.40 -1.05 -17.50
C LEU A 76 9.40 -0.93 -18.65
N SER A 77 9.23 0.11 -19.47
CA SER A 77 10.23 0.50 -20.49
C SER A 77 11.51 1.02 -19.84
N GLU A 78 12.61 1.08 -20.61
CA GLU A 78 13.88 1.64 -20.15
C GLU A 78 13.72 3.09 -19.66
N ILE A 79 12.90 3.90 -20.36
CA ILE A 79 12.61 5.28 -19.95
C ILE A 79 11.91 5.31 -18.60
N GLN A 80 10.93 4.45 -18.37
CA GLN A 80 10.23 4.36 -17.09
C GLN A 80 11.15 3.88 -15.98
N GLN A 81 12.05 2.96 -16.27
CA GLN A 81 13.07 2.49 -15.32
C GLN A 81 14.07 3.62 -14.98
N SER A 82 14.47 4.42 -15.95
CA SER A 82 15.36 5.58 -15.72
C SER A 82 14.68 6.64 -14.83
N ILE A 83 13.39 6.92 -15.03
CA ILE A 83 12.62 7.83 -14.15
C ILE A 83 12.62 7.32 -12.70
N ILE A 84 12.47 6.00 -12.51
CA ILE A 84 12.51 5.39 -11.17
C ILE A 84 13.89 5.53 -10.54
N GLY A 85 14.95 5.32 -11.31
CA GLY A 85 16.35 5.36 -10.85
C GLY A 85 16.90 6.77 -10.64
N ASP A 86 16.24 7.80 -11.14
CA ASP A 86 16.73 9.18 -11.07
C ASP A 86 16.69 9.71 -9.62
N SER A 87 17.86 9.73 -8.98
CA SER A 87 18.03 10.27 -7.63
C SER A 87 18.14 11.80 -7.58
N SER A 88 18.26 12.48 -8.72
CA SER A 88 18.39 13.95 -8.80
C SER A 88 17.08 14.68 -8.50
N ILE A 89 15.95 14.03 -8.75
CA ILE A 89 14.61 14.57 -8.48
C ILE A 89 13.98 13.93 -7.24
N ASN A 90 13.12 14.70 -6.58
CA ASN A 90 12.44 14.20 -5.38
C ASN A 90 11.43 13.07 -5.69
N ILE A 91 11.13 12.27 -4.69
CA ILE A 91 10.26 11.09 -4.83
C ILE A 91 8.87 11.42 -5.39
N ARG A 92 8.29 12.57 -5.02
CA ARG A 92 6.95 12.95 -5.48
C ARG A 92 6.97 13.27 -6.98
N GLU A 93 8.02 13.91 -7.43
CA GLU A 93 8.20 14.28 -8.83
C GLU A 93 8.49 13.04 -9.68
N ARG A 94 9.37 12.14 -9.22
CA ARG A 94 9.58 10.84 -9.87
C ARG A 94 8.28 10.08 -10.04
N HIS A 95 7.47 10.02 -8.97
CA HIS A 95 6.16 9.40 -9.03
C HIS A 95 5.25 10.06 -10.07
N LYS A 96 5.15 11.39 -10.07
CA LYS A 96 4.34 12.14 -11.03
C LYS A 96 4.77 11.89 -12.48
N ASN A 97 6.09 11.86 -12.74
CA ASN A 97 6.64 11.62 -14.05
C ASN A 97 6.39 10.17 -14.50
N LEU A 98 6.59 9.19 -13.62
CA LEU A 98 6.29 7.80 -13.91
C LEU A 98 4.81 7.59 -14.22
N MET A 99 3.90 8.16 -13.43
CA MET A 99 2.45 8.05 -13.67
C MET A 99 2.03 8.63 -15.02
N LYS A 100 2.66 9.72 -15.45
CA LYS A 100 2.42 10.31 -16.78
C LYS A 100 2.94 9.43 -17.92
N SER A 101 4.01 8.69 -17.69
CA SER A 101 4.66 7.84 -18.69
C SER A 101 4.01 6.45 -18.82
N LEU A 102 3.11 6.06 -17.91
CA LEU A 102 2.46 4.75 -17.97
C LEU A 102 1.57 4.63 -19.22
N THR A 103 1.66 3.48 -19.89
CA THR A 103 0.72 3.12 -20.95
C THR A 103 -0.68 2.89 -20.39
N ASP A 104 -1.68 2.84 -21.25
CA ASP A 104 -3.05 2.60 -20.80
C ASP A 104 -3.22 1.17 -20.24
N GLU A 105 -2.50 0.20 -20.79
CA GLU A 105 -2.46 -1.17 -20.25
C GLU A 105 -1.85 -1.20 -18.85
N GLN A 106 -0.75 -0.47 -18.63
CA GLN A 106 -0.13 -0.36 -17.30
C GLN A 106 -1.08 0.33 -16.31
N LYS A 107 -1.77 1.40 -16.71
CA LYS A 107 -2.79 2.07 -15.88
C LYS A 107 -3.94 1.15 -15.51
N ILE A 108 -4.43 0.35 -16.47
CA ILE A 108 -5.47 -0.65 -16.23
C ILE A 108 -4.98 -1.71 -15.24
N MET A 109 -3.73 -2.18 -15.38
CA MET A 109 -3.12 -3.15 -14.47
C MET A 109 -3.03 -2.59 -13.05
N VAL A 110 -2.56 -1.37 -12.89
CA VAL A 110 -2.49 -0.67 -11.58
C VAL A 110 -3.90 -0.54 -10.97
N LYS A 111 -4.88 -0.10 -11.75
CA LYS A 111 -6.26 0.06 -11.28
C LYS A 111 -6.87 -1.27 -10.79
N LYS A 112 -6.73 -2.35 -11.57
CA LYS A 112 -7.21 -3.68 -11.17
C LYS A 112 -6.54 -4.17 -9.88
N PHE A 113 -5.27 -3.86 -9.71
CA PHE A 113 -4.55 -4.19 -8.49
C PHE A 113 -5.10 -3.41 -7.28
N GLU A 114 -5.32 -2.09 -7.43
CA GLU A 114 -5.89 -1.23 -6.38
C GLU A 114 -7.27 -1.76 -5.93
N GLU A 115 -8.14 -2.09 -6.86
CA GLU A 115 -9.47 -2.64 -6.56
C GLU A 115 -9.39 -3.96 -5.74
N ARG A 116 -8.43 -4.82 -6.09
CA ARG A 116 -8.21 -6.09 -5.35
C ARG A 116 -7.66 -5.85 -3.95
N ILE A 117 -6.70 -4.93 -3.81
CA ILE A 117 -6.14 -4.54 -2.51
C ILE A 117 -7.22 -3.90 -1.63
N ASP A 118 -8.01 -3.00 -2.18
CA ASP A 118 -9.10 -2.34 -1.44
C ASP A 118 -10.13 -3.36 -0.95
N THR A 119 -10.46 -4.36 -1.76
CA THR A 119 -11.35 -5.45 -1.35
C THR A 119 -10.79 -6.24 -0.15
N ILE A 120 -9.48 -6.58 -0.17
CA ILE A 120 -8.84 -7.29 0.95
C ILE A 120 -8.83 -6.41 2.21
N ARG A 121 -8.47 -5.14 2.07
CA ARG A 121 -8.43 -4.17 3.18
C ARG A 121 -9.80 -3.91 3.79
N GLN A 122 -10.82 -3.83 2.94
CA GLN A 122 -12.19 -3.69 3.42
C GLN A 122 -12.58 -4.88 4.29
N LYS A 123 -12.38 -6.12 3.79
CA LYS A 123 -12.66 -7.34 4.55
C LYS A 123 -11.86 -7.40 5.87
N PHE A 124 -10.58 -7.00 5.84
CA PHE A 124 -9.76 -6.92 7.03
C PHE A 124 -10.34 -5.92 8.03
N TYR A 125 -10.68 -4.71 7.59
CA TYR A 125 -11.23 -3.66 8.45
C TYR A 125 -12.59 -4.06 9.05
N GLU A 126 -13.46 -4.69 8.27
CA GLU A 126 -14.77 -5.18 8.72
C GLU A 126 -14.62 -6.26 9.77
N SER A 127 -13.61 -7.12 9.66
CA SER A 127 -13.32 -8.19 10.61
C SER A 127 -12.74 -7.73 11.95
N LEU A 128 -12.29 -6.46 12.06
CA LEU A 128 -11.69 -5.95 13.28
C LEU A 128 -12.72 -5.73 14.38
N SER A 129 -12.39 -6.13 15.60
CA SER A 129 -13.15 -5.78 16.80
C SER A 129 -13.05 -4.27 17.09
N ASP A 130 -13.99 -3.74 17.88
CA ASP A 130 -13.97 -2.32 18.28
C ASP A 130 -12.70 -1.96 19.05
N ARG A 131 -12.18 -2.88 19.87
CA ARG A 131 -10.89 -2.70 20.58
C ARG A 131 -9.74 -2.54 19.60
N GLN A 132 -9.65 -3.37 18.56
CA GLN A 132 -8.62 -3.30 17.52
C GLN A 132 -8.76 -2.02 16.69
N LYS A 133 -9.99 -1.63 16.30
CA LYS A 133 -10.28 -0.38 15.59
C LYS A 133 -9.85 0.85 16.39
N ASN A 134 -10.15 0.86 17.69
CA ASN A 134 -9.78 1.95 18.59
C ASN A 134 -8.25 2.05 18.76
N PHE A 135 -7.55 0.92 18.85
CA PHE A 135 -6.09 0.88 18.93
C PHE A 135 -5.45 1.50 17.68
N ILE A 136 -5.90 1.10 16.49
CA ILE A 136 -5.42 1.64 15.20
C ILE A 136 -5.67 3.15 15.11
N ARG A 137 -6.86 3.61 15.53
CA ARG A 137 -7.24 5.03 15.55
C ARG A 137 -6.35 5.87 16.46
N LYS A 138 -6.06 5.38 17.67
CA LYS A 138 -5.18 6.07 18.63
C LYS A 138 -3.76 6.21 18.07
N LYS A 139 -3.21 5.17 17.44
CA LYS A 139 -1.88 5.20 16.85
C LYS A 139 -1.77 6.23 15.72
N ARG A 140 -2.76 6.31 14.84
CA ARG A 140 -2.81 7.31 13.75
C ARG A 140 -2.84 8.75 14.27
N LYS A 141 -3.58 9.03 15.36
CA LYS A 141 -3.62 10.35 15.97
C LYS A 141 -2.27 10.76 16.55
N ARG A 142 -1.52 9.82 17.13
CA ARG A 142 -0.17 10.08 17.68
C ARG A 142 0.86 10.36 16.56
N SER A 143 0.84 9.62 15.46
CA SER A 143 1.73 9.87 14.32
C SER A 143 1.54 11.27 13.74
N LYS A 144 0.29 11.72 13.55
CA LYS A 144 0.00 13.06 13.01
C LYS A 144 0.36 14.24 13.92
N ARG A 145 0.69 14.00 15.19
CA ARG A 145 1.13 15.07 16.12
C ARG A 145 2.64 15.23 16.15
N ASN A 146 3.36 14.25 15.61
CA ASN A 146 4.83 14.23 15.62
C ASN A 146 5.42 14.56 14.24
N ASP A 147 4.57 14.82 13.26
CA ASP A 147 4.91 15.34 11.91
C ASP A 147 4.55 16.84 11.82
#